data_aa20862c3f8c49c3de6f2d92d4c0c49e
#
_entry.id   aa20862c3f8c49c3de6f2d92d4c0c49e
#
_cell.length_a   1.000
_cell.length_b   1.000
_cell.length_c   1.000
_cell.angle_alpha   90.00
_cell.angle_beta   90.00
_cell.angle_gamma   90.00
#
_symmetry.space_group_name_H-M   'P 1'
#
loop_
_entity.id
_entity.type
_entity.pdbx_description
1 polymer ?
#
loop_
_entity_poly.entity_id
_entity_poly.type
_entity_poly.pdbx_seq_one_letter_code
_entity_poly.pdbx_strand_id
1 'polypeptide(L)'
;MKTKRFLSAAMALAVVITMAGCQEAKTSTPDTSKDNSSAVTENSTVTESTQSKEEQSKEENSEAESSAPETTTTENKGGNDKPVGVDGVVTNGQVAVTIDGHRWGISLYGGGTGENYAKYLNEFKEKVGSNVNVFNMVVPTASAFYLPAGYEEYNASHRDSINNIANNLVNVINIDGYAALEAKTDEYIYTRTDHHWMPLGAYYAAKAFCDVAMTPVKELSTYEPVDVEGFIGTMYAFTEYDEQIKNDPETFTYYIPSTEYTATYYKTDFTVDEEVKYFTSIFVEQPASGAYSTFMGGDQKIVKIETENKNGRKLCVFKDSYGNAEIPFFIDSFEEIYVCDVRYFDVYAPDFVKENGITDVLFTMCTFSAVGENAEGIKNNLLTK
;
A
#
# COMPACT_ATOMS: atom_id res chain seq x y z
N MET A 1 -15.83 44.70 -12.75
CA MET A 1 -15.65 43.27 -12.97
C MET A 1 -14.41 43.05 -13.81
N LYS A 2 -13.30 42.64 -13.23
CA LYS A 2 -12.05 42.30 -13.92
C LYS A 2 -11.67 40.88 -13.49
N THR A 3 -11.87 39.95 -14.41
CA THR A 3 -11.51 38.54 -14.28
C THR A 3 -9.98 38.41 -14.31
N LYS A 4 -9.39 37.97 -13.21
CA LYS A 4 -7.98 37.58 -13.18
C LYS A 4 -7.88 36.09 -13.57
N ARG A 5 -7.24 35.83 -14.69
CA ARG A 5 -6.82 34.49 -15.10
C ARG A 5 -5.56 34.14 -14.32
N PHE A 6 -5.61 33.10 -13.51
CA PHE A 6 -4.43 32.48 -12.93
C PHE A 6 -3.84 31.50 -13.94
N LEU A 7 -2.60 31.75 -14.30
CA LEU A 7 -1.77 30.83 -15.07
C LEU A 7 -1.20 29.80 -14.07
N SER A 8 -1.67 28.57 -14.13
CA SER A 8 -1.04 27.46 -13.43
C SER A 8 0.21 27.03 -14.21
N ALA A 9 1.38 27.24 -13.64
CA ALA A 9 2.61 26.65 -14.13
C ALA A 9 2.67 25.20 -13.65
N ALA A 10 2.45 24.25 -14.55
CA ALA A 10 2.68 22.84 -14.30
C ALA A 10 4.20 22.61 -14.20
N MET A 11 4.69 22.39 -12.99
CA MET A 11 6.04 21.91 -12.75
C MET A 11 5.96 20.38 -12.72
N ALA A 12 6.35 19.74 -13.80
CA ALA A 12 6.51 18.28 -13.84
C ALA A 12 7.71 17.91 -12.96
N LEU A 13 7.44 17.46 -11.74
CA LEU A 13 8.43 16.87 -10.87
C LEU A 13 8.62 15.41 -11.31
N ALA A 14 9.76 15.11 -11.89
CA ALA A 14 10.16 13.74 -12.18
C ALA A 14 10.41 13.01 -10.85
N VAL A 15 9.43 12.25 -10.39
CA VAL A 15 9.61 11.33 -9.26
C VAL A 15 10.50 10.20 -9.75
N VAL A 16 11.75 10.21 -9.34
CA VAL A 16 12.62 9.03 -9.40
C VAL A 16 12.09 8.05 -8.36
N ILE A 17 11.32 7.08 -8.81
CA ILE A 17 10.90 5.94 -7.98
C ILE A 17 12.17 5.14 -7.69
N THR A 18 12.76 5.34 -6.52
CA THR A 18 13.74 4.40 -5.98
C THR A 18 12.97 3.13 -5.63
N MET A 19 13.07 2.14 -6.50
CA MET A 19 12.60 0.78 -6.30
C MET A 19 13.43 0.13 -5.18
N ALA A 20 13.16 0.46 -3.92
CA ALA A 20 13.59 -0.32 -2.77
C ALA A 20 12.38 -1.15 -2.33
N GLY A 21 12.08 -2.13 -3.17
CA GLY A 21 10.98 -3.05 -3.00
C GLY A 21 11.37 -4.31 -2.25
N CYS A 22 10.50 -5.20 -2.16
CA CYS A 22 10.71 -6.58 -1.72
C CYS A 22 11.77 -7.26 -2.60
N GLN A 23 12.99 -7.40 -2.11
CA GLN A 23 14.03 -8.20 -2.76
C GLN A 23 14.14 -9.55 -2.04
N GLU A 24 14.04 -10.61 -2.81
CA GLU A 24 14.08 -12.00 -2.41
C GLU A 24 15.34 -12.39 -1.64
N ALA A 25 15.18 -13.28 -0.67
CA ALA A 25 16.27 -14.01 -0.03
C ALA A 25 16.93 -14.94 -1.05
N LYS A 26 18.11 -14.58 -1.58
CA LYS A 26 18.95 -15.50 -2.33
C LYS A 26 19.74 -16.36 -1.37
N THR A 27 19.47 -17.65 -1.37
CA THR A 27 20.36 -18.67 -0.81
C THR A 27 21.68 -18.69 -1.60
N SER A 28 22.76 -18.35 -0.93
CA SER A 28 24.11 -18.42 -1.47
C SER A 28 24.68 -19.82 -1.35
N THR A 29 25.03 -20.45 -2.46
CA THR A 29 26.10 -21.48 -2.53
C THR A 29 27.29 -20.88 -3.24
N PRO A 30 28.51 -21.08 -2.75
CA PRO A 30 29.70 -20.53 -3.38
C PRO A 30 30.24 -21.49 -4.44
N ASP A 31 30.52 -20.98 -5.63
CA ASP A 31 31.50 -21.63 -6.50
C ASP A 31 32.42 -20.63 -7.19
N THR A 32 33.66 -21.05 -7.23
CA THR A 32 34.85 -20.34 -7.66
C THR A 32 35.08 -20.49 -9.15
N SER A 33 35.46 -19.43 -9.87
CA SER A 33 36.67 -19.31 -10.70
C SER A 33 36.54 -18.36 -11.90
N LYS A 34 37.37 -17.35 -11.87
CA LYS A 34 38.35 -16.84 -12.84
C LYS A 34 38.00 -16.55 -14.31
N ASP A 35 38.26 -15.29 -14.58
CA ASP A 35 39.08 -14.69 -15.67
C ASP A 35 38.54 -14.53 -17.10
N ASN A 36 38.64 -13.29 -17.48
CA ASN A 36 39.24 -12.68 -18.68
C ASN A 36 38.36 -12.12 -19.81
N SER A 37 38.41 -10.80 -19.83
CA SER A 37 38.79 -9.88 -20.95
C SER A 37 38.02 -9.95 -22.29
N SER A 38 37.51 -8.86 -22.71
CA SER A 38 37.92 -8.01 -23.83
C SER A 38 36.77 -7.30 -24.49
N ALA A 39 36.96 -6.01 -24.64
CA ALA A 39 36.19 -5.08 -25.41
C ALA A 39 36.21 -5.39 -26.91
N VAL A 40 35.18 -4.94 -27.64
CA VAL A 40 35.33 -4.19 -28.90
C VAL A 40 34.05 -3.43 -29.23
N THR A 41 34.24 -2.20 -29.61
CA THR A 41 33.40 -1.10 -30.08
C THR A 41 32.89 -1.33 -31.51
N GLU A 42 31.87 -0.56 -31.86
CA GLU A 42 31.55 0.17 -33.10
C GLU A 42 30.17 -0.15 -33.65
N ASN A 43 29.29 0.81 -33.70
CA ASN A 43 29.09 2.01 -34.54
C ASN A 43 28.37 1.73 -35.86
N SER A 44 27.33 2.42 -36.08
CA SER A 44 26.82 3.21 -37.23
C SER A 44 25.36 2.94 -37.60
N THR A 45 24.58 3.96 -37.48
CA THR A 45 24.17 5.06 -38.38
C THR A 45 22.98 4.76 -39.32
N VAL A 46 21.87 5.45 -39.05
CA VAL A 46 20.97 6.28 -39.88
C VAL A 46 20.41 5.70 -41.19
N THR A 47 19.09 5.74 -41.41
CA THR A 47 18.47 6.61 -42.40
C THR A 47 16.93 6.68 -42.29
N GLU A 48 16.42 7.91 -42.43
CA GLU A 48 15.03 8.33 -42.64
C GLU A 48 14.41 7.80 -43.93
N SER A 49 13.08 7.72 -43.99
CA SER A 49 12.26 8.41 -45.01
C SER A 49 10.76 8.21 -44.85
N THR A 50 10.10 9.23 -44.60
CA THR A 50 8.89 9.96 -45.07
C THR A 50 7.94 9.27 -46.05
N GLN A 51 6.68 9.52 -45.81
CA GLN A 51 5.52 10.04 -46.57
C GLN A 51 4.27 9.18 -46.56
N SER A 52 3.27 9.65 -45.89
CA SER A 52 1.97 10.27 -46.24
C SER A 52 1.19 9.68 -47.41
N LYS A 53 -0.11 9.33 -47.13
CA LYS A 53 -1.26 9.84 -47.91
C LYS A 53 -2.59 9.52 -47.18
N GLU A 54 -3.42 10.58 -47.17
CA GLU A 54 -4.84 10.59 -46.85
C GLU A 54 -5.68 9.84 -47.90
N GLU A 55 -6.87 9.36 -47.50
CA GLU A 55 -8.14 9.60 -48.16
C GLU A 55 -9.33 9.02 -47.40
N GLN A 56 -10.19 9.85 -47.10
CA GLN A 56 -11.59 10.14 -46.90
C GLN A 56 -12.67 9.01 -47.09
N SER A 57 -13.57 9.07 -46.12
CA SER A 57 -15.05 9.07 -46.14
C SER A 57 -15.83 7.86 -46.59
N LYS A 58 -16.76 7.40 -45.71
CA LYS A 58 -18.19 7.54 -45.91
C LYS A 58 -18.98 7.16 -44.65
N GLU A 59 -19.90 8.06 -44.32
CA GLU A 59 -21.01 7.84 -43.38
C GLU A 59 -21.95 6.78 -43.92
N GLU A 60 -22.48 5.91 -43.03
CA GLU A 60 -23.83 5.44 -43.11
C GLU A 60 -24.42 5.19 -41.72
N ASN A 61 -25.57 5.75 -41.54
CA ASN A 61 -26.45 5.86 -40.40
C ASN A 61 -27.27 4.56 -40.24
N SER A 62 -27.39 4.00 -39.02
CA SER A 62 -28.59 3.23 -38.65
C SER A 62 -28.76 3.10 -37.13
N GLU A 63 -29.78 3.71 -36.68
CA GLU A 63 -30.74 3.45 -35.61
C GLU A 63 -30.31 2.70 -34.33
N ALA A 64 -30.58 3.40 -33.23
CA ALA A 64 -30.53 2.95 -31.86
C ALA A 64 -31.60 1.86 -31.58
N GLU A 65 -31.16 0.76 -30.97
CA GLU A 65 -32.02 -0.05 -30.10
C GLU A 65 -31.44 -0.07 -28.68
N SER A 66 -32.26 0.48 -27.78
CA SER A 66 -32.10 0.50 -26.35
C SER A 66 -32.30 -0.93 -25.82
N SER A 67 -31.23 -1.52 -25.25
CA SER A 67 -31.39 -2.66 -24.35
C SER A 67 -30.77 -2.32 -23.01
N ALA A 68 -31.63 -2.32 -21.98
CA ALA A 68 -31.28 -2.17 -20.58
C ALA A 68 -30.26 -3.27 -20.16
N PRO A 69 -29.35 -2.99 -19.21
CA PRO A 69 -28.48 -4.01 -18.69
C PRO A 69 -29.27 -5.01 -17.86
N GLU A 70 -29.17 -6.28 -18.23
CA GLU A 70 -29.62 -7.40 -17.42
C GLU A 70 -28.83 -7.41 -16.10
N THR A 71 -29.57 -7.30 -15.01
CA THR A 71 -29.07 -7.52 -13.66
C THR A 71 -28.74 -9.00 -13.53
N THR A 72 -27.48 -9.35 -13.67
CA THR A 72 -26.98 -10.66 -13.27
C THR A 72 -26.99 -10.73 -11.74
N THR A 73 -27.96 -11.43 -11.20
CA THR A 73 -27.98 -11.86 -9.81
C THR A 73 -26.77 -12.77 -9.58
N THR A 74 -25.76 -12.26 -8.90
CA THR A 74 -24.66 -13.06 -8.35
C THR A 74 -25.24 -13.98 -7.29
N GLU A 75 -25.24 -15.26 -7.54
CA GLU A 75 -25.56 -16.27 -6.53
C GLU A 75 -24.51 -16.21 -5.42
N ASN A 76 -25.01 -16.06 -4.21
CA ASN A 76 -24.27 -16.03 -2.95
C ASN A 76 -23.56 -17.39 -2.75
N LYS A 77 -22.30 -17.51 -3.13
CA LYS A 77 -21.44 -18.67 -2.83
C LYS A 77 -20.80 -18.47 -1.47
N GLY A 78 -21.50 -18.86 -0.45
CA GLY A 78 -20.88 -19.13 0.86
C GLY A 78 -20.11 -20.46 0.78
N GLY A 79 -18.79 -20.38 0.69
CA GLY A 79 -17.89 -21.53 0.73
C GLY A 79 -16.47 -21.08 0.42
N ASN A 80 -15.47 -21.61 1.11
CA ASN A 80 -14.03 -21.40 0.95
C ASN A 80 -13.46 -21.89 -0.41
N ASP A 81 -14.16 -21.72 -1.50
CA ASP A 81 -13.68 -22.13 -2.79
C ASP A 81 -12.77 -21.04 -3.35
N LYS A 82 -11.49 -21.40 -3.55
CA LYS A 82 -10.52 -20.52 -4.21
C LYS A 82 -11.01 -20.13 -5.60
N PRO A 83 -10.68 -18.91 -6.07
CA PRO A 83 -11.05 -18.49 -7.42
C PRO A 83 -10.44 -19.44 -8.47
N VAL A 84 -11.11 -19.55 -9.61
CA VAL A 84 -10.58 -20.28 -10.75
C VAL A 84 -9.74 -19.34 -11.59
N GLY A 85 -8.42 -19.64 -11.68
CA GLY A 85 -7.52 -18.89 -12.53
C GLY A 85 -7.24 -19.61 -13.85
N VAL A 86 -7.08 -18.84 -14.92
CA VAL A 86 -6.68 -19.34 -16.25
C VAL A 86 -5.48 -18.53 -16.77
N ASP A 87 -4.70 -19.14 -17.66
CA ASP A 87 -3.56 -18.52 -18.33
C ASP A 87 -2.52 -17.89 -17.37
N GLY A 88 -2.31 -18.57 -16.22
CA GLY A 88 -1.37 -18.11 -15.22
C GLY A 88 0.09 -18.29 -15.61
N VAL A 89 0.89 -17.26 -15.44
CA VAL A 89 2.35 -17.26 -15.66
C VAL A 89 3.04 -16.83 -14.37
N VAL A 90 3.92 -17.71 -13.85
CA VAL A 90 4.72 -17.43 -12.66
C VAL A 90 6.09 -16.91 -13.09
N THR A 91 6.46 -15.74 -12.60
CA THR A 91 7.74 -15.09 -12.90
C THR A 91 8.26 -14.35 -11.66
N ASN A 92 9.48 -14.63 -11.24
CA ASN A 92 10.18 -13.89 -10.17
C ASN A 92 9.35 -13.68 -8.89
N GLY A 93 8.66 -14.74 -8.41
CA GLY A 93 7.84 -14.65 -7.20
C GLY A 93 6.49 -13.90 -7.40
N GLN A 94 6.11 -13.66 -8.64
CA GLN A 94 4.82 -13.09 -9.01
C GLN A 94 4.03 -14.09 -9.86
N VAL A 95 2.72 -14.00 -9.84
CA VAL A 95 1.87 -14.67 -10.82
C VAL A 95 0.97 -13.64 -11.52
N ALA A 96 0.99 -13.67 -12.86
CA ALA A 96 0.00 -12.99 -13.68
C ALA A 96 -1.04 -14.01 -14.10
N VAL A 97 -2.31 -13.82 -13.73
CA VAL A 97 -3.37 -14.82 -13.92
C VAL A 97 -4.70 -14.13 -14.20
N THR A 98 -5.56 -14.74 -15.03
CA THR A 98 -6.90 -14.23 -15.28
C THR A 98 -7.89 -14.88 -14.31
N ILE A 99 -8.62 -14.06 -13.56
CA ILE A 99 -9.65 -14.46 -12.59
C ILE A 99 -10.93 -13.68 -12.93
N ASP A 100 -12.04 -14.38 -13.15
CA ASP A 100 -13.35 -13.80 -13.48
C ASP A 100 -13.30 -12.79 -14.64
N GLY A 101 -12.47 -13.10 -15.65
CA GLY A 101 -12.32 -12.28 -16.86
C GLY A 101 -11.38 -11.10 -16.73
N HIS A 102 -10.80 -10.86 -15.55
CA HIS A 102 -9.84 -9.78 -15.27
C HIS A 102 -8.42 -10.30 -15.07
N ARG A 103 -7.43 -9.55 -15.54
CA ARG A 103 -6.01 -9.87 -15.34
C ARG A 103 -5.51 -9.38 -13.98
N TRP A 104 -5.02 -10.31 -13.17
CA TRP A 104 -4.43 -10.06 -11.85
C TRP A 104 -2.93 -10.26 -11.87
N GLY A 105 -2.21 -9.36 -11.23
CA GLY A 105 -0.85 -9.60 -10.78
C GLY A 105 -0.86 -9.86 -9.27
N ILE A 106 -0.32 -11.00 -8.83
CA ILE A 106 -0.34 -11.40 -7.43
C ILE A 106 1.09 -11.74 -6.98
N SER A 107 1.57 -11.10 -5.92
CA SER A 107 2.87 -11.43 -5.31
C SER A 107 2.74 -12.70 -4.46
N LEU A 108 3.60 -13.68 -4.75
CA LEU A 108 3.63 -14.97 -4.06
C LEU A 108 4.43 -14.84 -2.76
N TYR A 109 3.85 -15.25 -1.66
CA TYR A 109 4.44 -15.08 -0.33
C TYR A 109 5.37 -16.23 0.04
N GLY A 110 6.64 -15.92 0.24
CA GLY A 110 7.66 -16.93 0.58
C GLY A 110 7.65 -17.44 2.02
N GLY A 111 6.83 -16.83 2.89
CA GLY A 111 6.75 -17.22 4.31
C GLY A 111 7.80 -16.58 5.20
N GLY A 112 7.68 -16.81 6.49
CA GLY A 112 8.58 -16.38 7.53
C GLY A 112 7.93 -16.46 8.92
N THR A 113 8.74 -16.52 9.98
CA THR A 113 8.22 -16.64 11.34
C THR A 113 7.85 -15.28 11.95
N GLY A 114 8.49 -14.19 11.53
CA GLY A 114 8.31 -12.87 12.11
C GLY A 114 8.76 -12.75 13.58
N GLU A 115 9.57 -13.68 14.09
CA GLU A 115 10.03 -13.68 15.49
C GLU A 115 10.83 -12.42 15.83
N ASN A 116 11.69 -11.96 14.90
CA ASN A 116 12.43 -10.71 15.09
C ASN A 116 11.50 -9.51 15.20
N TYR A 117 10.48 -9.44 14.35
CA TYR A 117 9.46 -8.39 14.40
C TYR A 117 8.79 -8.35 15.77
N ALA A 118 8.25 -9.48 16.25
CA ALA A 118 7.63 -9.56 17.56
C ALA A 118 8.59 -9.17 18.70
N LYS A 119 9.85 -9.62 18.62
CA LYS A 119 10.90 -9.25 19.57
C LYS A 119 11.14 -7.73 19.61
N TYR A 120 11.19 -7.06 18.46
CA TYR A 120 11.42 -5.62 18.41
C TYR A 120 10.23 -4.84 18.96
N LEU A 121 9.00 -5.30 18.70
CA LEU A 121 7.81 -4.70 19.30
C LEU A 121 7.79 -4.86 20.82
N ASN A 122 8.18 -6.01 21.34
CA ASN A 122 8.30 -6.25 22.77
C ASN A 122 9.33 -5.33 23.42
N GLU A 123 10.51 -5.18 22.78
CA GLU A 123 11.55 -4.26 23.23
C GLU A 123 11.06 -2.79 23.20
N PHE A 124 10.37 -2.40 22.13
CA PHE A 124 9.76 -1.08 22.03
C PHE A 124 8.76 -0.84 23.17
N LYS A 125 7.85 -1.79 23.41
CA LYS A 125 6.85 -1.71 24.50
C LYS A 125 7.50 -1.58 25.87
N GLU A 126 8.59 -2.30 26.13
CA GLU A 126 9.33 -2.19 27.36
C GLU A 126 9.89 -0.76 27.55
N LYS A 127 10.45 -0.17 26.49
CA LYS A 127 11.06 1.17 26.52
C LYS A 127 10.05 2.31 26.68
N VAL A 128 8.88 2.22 26.07
CA VAL A 128 7.83 3.26 26.21
C VAL A 128 7.02 3.12 27.49
N GLY A 129 7.05 1.95 28.16
CA GLY A 129 6.43 1.72 29.45
C GLY A 129 4.92 1.44 29.39
N SER A 130 4.30 1.39 30.59
CA SER A 130 2.90 0.96 30.72
C SER A 130 1.87 2.03 30.31
N ASN A 131 2.25 3.29 30.27
CA ASN A 131 1.32 4.41 30.01
C ASN A 131 1.01 4.61 28.52
N VAL A 132 1.70 3.92 27.63
CA VAL A 132 1.49 3.96 26.19
C VAL A 132 0.88 2.63 25.75
N ASN A 133 -0.25 2.67 25.07
CA ASN A 133 -0.80 1.49 24.43
C ASN A 133 0.01 1.18 23.16
N VAL A 134 0.45 -0.06 23.01
CA VAL A 134 1.16 -0.49 21.81
C VAL A 134 0.36 -1.60 21.16
N PHE A 135 0.02 -1.38 19.90
CA PHE A 135 -0.79 -2.29 19.09
C PHE A 135 0.05 -2.83 17.93
N ASN A 136 -0.25 -4.07 17.57
CA ASN A 136 0.26 -4.73 16.39
C ASN A 136 -0.87 -5.10 15.46
N MET A 137 -0.75 -4.80 14.18
CA MET A 137 -1.63 -5.27 13.14
C MET A 137 -0.81 -5.65 11.90
N VAL A 138 -0.61 -6.94 11.70
CA VAL A 138 -0.01 -7.44 10.46
C VAL A 138 -1.14 -7.88 9.53
N VAL A 139 -1.12 -7.35 8.31
CA VAL A 139 -2.14 -7.62 7.30
C VAL A 139 -1.59 -8.52 6.18
N PRO A 140 -2.39 -9.45 5.66
CA PRO A 140 -1.99 -10.28 4.52
C PRO A 140 -1.96 -9.45 3.24
N THR A 141 -1.35 -9.99 2.18
CA THR A 141 -1.46 -9.46 0.81
C THR A 141 -2.47 -10.25 0.00
N ALA A 142 -2.74 -9.83 -1.23
CA ALA A 142 -3.74 -10.43 -2.11
C ALA A 142 -3.62 -11.96 -2.25
N SER A 143 -2.38 -12.50 -2.21
CA SER A 143 -2.16 -13.94 -2.35
C SER A 143 -2.74 -14.80 -1.22
N ALA A 144 -3.09 -14.19 -0.08
CA ALA A 144 -3.77 -14.91 1.00
C ALA A 144 -5.19 -15.35 0.63
N PHE A 145 -5.88 -14.57 -0.22
CA PHE A 145 -7.30 -14.75 -0.49
C PHE A 145 -7.62 -14.99 -1.97
N TYR A 146 -6.87 -14.34 -2.88
CA TYR A 146 -7.19 -14.32 -4.30
C TYR A 146 -6.28 -15.21 -5.16
N LEU A 147 -5.31 -15.90 -4.55
CA LEU A 147 -4.45 -16.83 -5.29
C LEU A 147 -5.28 -18.07 -5.73
N PRO A 148 -5.39 -18.34 -7.04
CA PRO A 148 -6.13 -19.49 -7.53
C PRO A 148 -5.53 -20.83 -7.06
N ALA A 149 -6.34 -21.89 -7.12
CA ALA A 149 -5.88 -23.26 -6.90
C ALA A 149 -4.76 -23.64 -7.88
N GLY A 150 -3.79 -24.40 -7.42
CA GLY A 150 -2.65 -24.86 -8.21
C GLY A 150 -1.37 -24.02 -8.06
N TYR A 151 -1.41 -22.95 -7.25
CA TYR A 151 -0.24 -22.13 -6.93
C TYR A 151 0.21 -22.23 -5.46
N GLU A 152 -0.38 -23.16 -4.71
CA GLU A 152 -0.12 -23.33 -3.27
C GLU A 152 1.33 -23.65 -2.95
N GLU A 153 2.02 -24.37 -3.82
CA GLU A 153 3.44 -24.71 -3.64
C GLU A 153 4.38 -23.50 -3.68
N TYR A 154 3.92 -22.39 -4.27
CA TYR A 154 4.68 -21.15 -4.37
C TYR A 154 4.31 -20.11 -3.31
N ASN A 155 3.28 -20.39 -2.48
CA ASN A 155 2.71 -19.41 -1.55
C ASN A 155 2.57 -19.98 -0.14
N ALA A 156 3.37 -19.48 0.78
CA ALA A 156 3.28 -19.86 2.18
C ALA A 156 2.02 -19.25 2.85
N SER A 157 1.66 -19.81 4.02
CA SER A 157 0.53 -19.31 4.78
C SER A 157 0.81 -17.98 5.45
N HIS A 158 0.11 -16.92 5.02
CA HIS A 158 0.12 -15.63 5.72
C HIS A 158 -0.45 -15.77 7.14
N ARG A 159 -1.51 -16.56 7.31
CA ARG A 159 -2.15 -16.80 8.61
C ARG A 159 -1.17 -17.40 9.63
N ASP A 160 -0.32 -18.34 9.19
CA ASP A 160 0.63 -18.99 10.09
C ASP A 160 1.70 -18.00 10.57
N SER A 161 2.20 -17.15 9.67
CA SER A 161 3.16 -16.10 10.03
C SER A 161 2.56 -15.07 10.98
N ILE A 162 1.33 -14.60 10.71
CA ILE A 162 0.61 -13.67 11.59
C ILE A 162 0.34 -14.29 12.96
N ASN A 163 -0.10 -15.54 13.00
CA ASN A 163 -0.31 -16.25 14.27
C ASN A 163 0.98 -16.44 15.06
N ASN A 164 2.08 -16.75 14.36
CA ASN A 164 3.39 -16.86 15.02
C ASN A 164 3.84 -15.54 15.64
N ILE A 165 3.69 -14.44 14.92
CA ILE A 165 3.96 -13.09 15.44
C ILE A 165 3.10 -12.84 16.68
N ALA A 166 1.78 -13.01 16.58
CA ALA A 166 0.84 -12.76 17.66
C ALA A 166 1.17 -13.57 18.94
N ASN A 167 1.55 -14.83 18.76
CA ASN A 167 1.90 -15.73 19.89
C ASN A 167 3.22 -15.33 20.58
N ASN A 168 4.09 -14.56 19.94
CA ASN A 168 5.36 -14.09 20.49
C ASN A 168 5.29 -12.66 21.05
N LEU A 169 4.15 -11.98 20.99
CA LEU A 169 3.98 -10.64 21.56
C LEU A 169 3.85 -10.68 23.08
N VAL A 170 4.48 -9.73 23.77
CA VAL A 170 4.42 -9.56 25.22
C VAL A 170 4.02 -8.12 25.54
N ASN A 171 2.87 -7.96 26.20
CA ASN A 171 2.30 -6.63 26.55
C ASN A 171 2.03 -5.72 25.33
N VAL A 172 2.00 -6.26 24.13
CA VAL A 172 1.57 -5.62 22.90
C VAL A 172 0.21 -6.17 22.52
N ILE A 173 -0.74 -5.30 22.22
CA ILE A 173 -2.12 -5.68 21.90
C ILE A 173 -2.16 -6.10 20.43
N ASN A 174 -2.49 -7.35 20.16
CA ASN A 174 -2.58 -7.84 18.78
C ASN A 174 -3.98 -7.62 18.22
N ILE A 175 -4.03 -7.16 16.97
CA ILE A 175 -5.25 -7.01 16.17
C ILE A 175 -5.19 -8.03 15.04
N ASP A 176 -6.23 -8.83 14.89
CA ASP A 176 -6.33 -9.81 13.82
C ASP A 176 -6.76 -9.15 12.48
N GLY A 177 -5.83 -8.47 11.83
CA GLY A 177 -6.06 -7.85 10.52
C GLY A 177 -6.39 -8.86 9.43
N TYR A 178 -5.90 -10.09 9.54
CA TYR A 178 -6.25 -11.17 8.60
C TYR A 178 -7.75 -11.50 8.68
N ALA A 179 -8.30 -11.74 9.88
CA ALA A 179 -9.72 -12.06 10.03
C ALA A 179 -10.62 -10.90 9.61
N ALA A 180 -10.19 -9.64 9.83
CA ALA A 180 -10.93 -8.46 9.40
C ALA A 180 -11.08 -8.39 7.88
N LEU A 181 -10.04 -8.77 7.14
CA LEU A 181 -10.04 -8.79 5.67
C LEU A 181 -10.67 -10.06 5.09
N GLU A 182 -10.44 -11.23 5.70
CA GLU A 182 -11.03 -12.50 5.30
C GLU A 182 -12.57 -12.43 5.26
N ALA A 183 -13.17 -11.73 6.23
CA ALA A 183 -14.61 -11.51 6.31
C ALA A 183 -15.17 -10.61 5.19
N LYS A 184 -14.30 -10.07 4.32
CA LYS A 184 -14.62 -9.06 3.30
C LYS A 184 -14.13 -9.41 1.89
N THR A 185 -13.74 -10.65 1.68
CA THR A 185 -13.21 -11.14 0.41
C THR A 185 -14.25 -11.21 -0.72
N ASP A 186 -15.51 -11.01 -0.41
CA ASP A 186 -16.60 -10.80 -1.38
C ASP A 186 -16.69 -9.37 -1.90
N GLU A 187 -15.93 -8.43 -1.31
CA GLU A 187 -15.80 -7.04 -1.75
C GLU A 187 -14.44 -6.82 -2.44
N TYR A 188 -14.32 -5.72 -3.21
CA TYR A 188 -13.10 -5.40 -3.94
C TYR A 188 -12.07 -4.73 -3.01
N ILE A 189 -11.41 -5.52 -2.17
CA ILE A 189 -10.51 -5.05 -1.11
C ILE A 189 -9.02 -5.10 -1.48
N TYR A 190 -8.65 -5.65 -2.63
CA TYR A 190 -7.29 -5.63 -3.17
C TYR A 190 -7.29 -5.17 -4.61
N THR A 191 -6.24 -4.45 -5.00
CA THR A 191 -5.98 -4.07 -6.38
C THR A 191 -5.56 -5.27 -7.22
N ARG A 192 -5.88 -5.26 -8.51
CA ARG A 192 -5.46 -6.28 -9.47
C ARG A 192 -4.12 -5.95 -10.12
N THR A 193 -3.87 -4.66 -10.31
CA THR A 193 -2.72 -4.16 -11.07
C THR A 193 -1.61 -3.59 -10.19
N ASP A 194 -1.82 -3.53 -8.87
CA ASP A 194 -0.84 -3.07 -7.89
C ASP A 194 -0.63 -4.12 -6.78
N HIS A 195 0.47 -4.02 -6.05
CA HIS A 195 0.78 -4.95 -4.95
C HIS A 195 0.11 -4.59 -3.63
N HIS A 196 -0.60 -3.47 -3.56
CA HIS A 196 -1.31 -3.03 -2.37
C HIS A 196 -2.77 -3.49 -2.34
N TRP A 197 -3.42 -3.25 -1.24
CA TRP A 197 -4.86 -3.32 -1.11
C TRP A 197 -5.56 -2.11 -1.74
N MET A 198 -6.88 -2.24 -1.95
CA MET A 198 -7.75 -1.09 -2.17
C MET A 198 -7.94 -0.33 -0.85
N PRO A 199 -8.19 0.98 -0.88
CA PRO A 199 -8.53 1.75 0.33
C PRO A 199 -9.73 1.20 1.10
N LEU A 200 -10.62 0.46 0.45
CA LEU A 200 -11.70 -0.27 1.10
C LEU A 200 -11.17 -1.35 2.06
N GLY A 201 -10.13 -2.09 1.65
CA GLY A 201 -9.45 -3.05 2.53
C GLY A 201 -8.79 -2.37 3.72
N ALA A 202 -8.12 -1.24 3.47
CA ALA A 202 -7.51 -0.42 4.52
C ALA A 202 -8.55 0.11 5.52
N TYR A 203 -9.77 0.46 5.06
CA TYR A 203 -10.88 0.84 5.95
C TYR A 203 -11.26 -0.28 6.93
N TYR A 204 -11.39 -1.53 6.44
CA TYR A 204 -11.73 -2.64 7.32
C TYR A 204 -10.63 -2.95 8.33
N ALA A 205 -9.37 -2.84 7.96
CA ALA A 205 -8.24 -2.97 8.86
C ALA A 205 -8.22 -1.85 9.90
N ALA A 206 -8.38 -0.59 9.47
CA ALA A 206 -8.47 0.57 10.36
C ALA A 206 -9.64 0.46 11.33
N LYS A 207 -10.80 -0.04 10.86
CA LYS A 207 -11.95 -0.29 11.72
C LYS A 207 -11.64 -1.34 12.80
N ALA A 208 -10.98 -2.44 12.44
CA ALA A 208 -10.59 -3.46 13.40
C ALA A 208 -9.63 -2.90 14.47
N PHE A 209 -8.69 -2.03 14.07
CA PHE A 209 -7.83 -1.32 15.03
C PHE A 209 -8.65 -0.41 15.96
N CYS A 210 -9.51 0.44 15.40
CA CYS A 210 -10.32 1.37 16.20
C CYS A 210 -11.24 0.66 17.19
N ASP A 211 -11.83 -0.46 16.80
CA ASP A 211 -12.68 -1.29 17.66
C ASP A 211 -11.87 -1.81 18.88
N VAL A 212 -10.66 -2.32 18.68
CA VAL A 212 -9.76 -2.79 19.75
C VAL A 212 -9.20 -1.63 20.59
N ALA A 213 -8.86 -0.53 19.97
CA ALA A 213 -8.37 0.68 20.63
C ALA A 213 -9.49 1.45 21.35
N MET A 214 -10.74 1.04 21.17
CA MET A 214 -11.94 1.69 21.74
C MET A 214 -12.00 3.18 21.34
N THR A 215 -11.76 3.46 20.06
CA THR A 215 -11.92 4.79 19.48
C THR A 215 -13.05 4.76 18.46
N PRO A 216 -13.76 5.89 18.24
CA PRO A 216 -14.78 5.93 17.22
C PRO A 216 -14.18 5.77 15.83
N VAL A 217 -14.91 5.11 14.94
CA VAL A 217 -14.66 5.12 13.50
C VAL A 217 -15.97 5.44 12.80
N LYS A 218 -15.95 6.29 11.80
CA LYS A 218 -17.16 6.62 11.04
C LYS A 218 -17.49 5.52 10.05
N GLU A 219 -18.78 5.38 9.73
CA GLU A 219 -19.21 4.50 8.65
C GLU A 219 -18.67 5.01 7.30
N LEU A 220 -18.28 4.09 6.42
CA LEU A 220 -17.66 4.41 5.13
C LEU A 220 -18.52 5.37 4.28
N SER A 221 -19.85 5.25 4.37
CA SER A 221 -20.81 6.10 3.67
C SER A 221 -20.76 7.59 4.06
N THR A 222 -20.01 7.94 5.11
CA THR A 222 -19.81 9.34 5.55
C THR A 222 -18.56 9.98 4.94
N TYR A 223 -17.73 9.19 4.27
CA TYR A 223 -16.57 9.67 3.53
C TYR A 223 -16.97 10.01 2.09
N GLU A 224 -16.29 10.98 1.49
CA GLU A 224 -16.45 11.32 0.08
C GLU A 224 -15.60 10.37 -0.77
N PRO A 225 -16.19 9.48 -1.59
CA PRO A 225 -15.42 8.63 -2.48
C PRO A 225 -14.88 9.43 -3.67
N VAL A 226 -13.64 9.17 -4.05
CA VAL A 226 -13.00 9.75 -5.23
C VAL A 226 -12.44 8.63 -6.08
N ASP A 227 -12.91 8.56 -7.32
CA ASP A 227 -12.50 7.55 -8.29
C ASP A 227 -11.36 8.07 -9.18
N VAL A 228 -10.33 7.25 -9.33
CA VAL A 228 -9.22 7.46 -10.27
C VAL A 228 -9.31 6.36 -11.33
N GLU A 229 -9.83 6.71 -12.48
CA GLU A 229 -9.99 5.81 -13.61
C GLU A 229 -8.64 5.51 -14.29
N GLY A 230 -8.50 4.28 -14.80
CA GLY A 230 -7.35 3.89 -15.60
C GLY A 230 -6.09 3.58 -14.78
N PHE A 231 -6.26 3.19 -13.52
CA PHE A 231 -5.14 2.79 -12.67
C PHE A 231 -4.50 1.51 -13.18
N ILE A 232 -3.18 1.57 -13.36
CA ILE A 232 -2.28 0.44 -13.60
C ILE A 232 -1.09 0.65 -12.67
N GLY A 233 -0.99 -0.21 -11.65
CA GLY A 233 0.02 -0.11 -10.63
C GLY A 233 1.29 -0.92 -10.93
N THR A 234 2.02 -1.21 -9.88
CA THR A 234 3.36 -1.81 -9.92
C THR A 234 3.39 -3.25 -10.43
N MET A 235 2.27 -3.98 -10.36
CA MET A 235 2.22 -5.36 -10.81
C MET A 235 2.46 -5.49 -12.31
N TYR A 236 2.16 -4.46 -13.12
CA TYR A 236 2.56 -4.44 -14.52
C TYR A 236 4.07 -4.64 -14.70
N ALA A 237 4.87 -3.92 -13.92
CA ALA A 237 6.33 -4.07 -13.97
C ALA A 237 6.83 -5.36 -13.28
N PHE A 238 6.20 -5.75 -12.16
CA PHE A 238 6.59 -6.94 -11.40
C PHE A 238 6.32 -8.25 -12.14
N THR A 239 5.34 -8.27 -13.05
CA THR A 239 5.02 -9.40 -13.92
C THR A 239 5.75 -9.33 -15.28
N GLU A 240 6.90 -8.65 -15.33
CA GLU A 240 7.70 -8.45 -16.54
C GLU A 240 6.92 -7.80 -17.69
N TYR A 241 6.10 -6.80 -17.33
CA TYR A 241 5.30 -6.02 -18.27
C TYR A 241 4.23 -6.86 -19.00
N ASP A 242 3.44 -7.64 -18.25
CA ASP A 242 2.31 -8.39 -18.81
C ASP A 242 1.33 -7.45 -19.50
N GLU A 243 1.24 -7.55 -20.83
CA GLU A 243 0.39 -6.67 -21.65
C GLU A 243 -1.10 -6.84 -21.36
N GLN A 244 -1.55 -7.97 -20.78
CA GLN A 244 -2.95 -8.13 -20.39
C GLN A 244 -3.27 -7.29 -19.14
N ILE A 245 -2.34 -7.15 -18.19
CA ILE A 245 -2.49 -6.20 -17.04
C ILE A 245 -2.63 -4.77 -17.59
N LYS A 246 -1.75 -4.37 -18.50
CA LYS A 246 -1.79 -3.03 -19.11
C LYS A 246 -3.09 -2.72 -19.85
N ASN A 247 -3.68 -3.74 -20.47
CA ASN A 247 -4.91 -3.59 -21.27
C ASN A 247 -6.19 -3.80 -20.45
N ASP A 248 -6.07 -4.06 -19.13
CA ASP A 248 -7.18 -4.23 -18.20
C ASP A 248 -7.01 -3.32 -16.96
N PRO A 249 -7.00 -1.98 -17.14
CA PRO A 249 -6.88 -1.03 -16.05
C PRO A 249 -8.07 -1.14 -15.10
N GLU A 250 -7.88 -0.65 -13.89
CA GLU A 250 -8.90 -0.64 -12.84
C GLU A 250 -9.23 0.77 -12.38
N THR A 251 -10.35 0.92 -11.67
CA THR A 251 -10.69 2.16 -10.96
C THR A 251 -10.15 2.07 -9.54
N PHE A 252 -9.34 3.03 -9.15
CA PHE A 252 -8.85 3.14 -7.78
C PHE A 252 -9.69 4.16 -7.02
N THR A 253 -10.47 3.69 -6.04
CA THR A 253 -11.34 4.55 -5.22
C THR A 253 -10.70 4.81 -3.88
N TYR A 254 -10.51 6.09 -3.51
CA TYR A 254 -10.09 6.49 -2.16
C TYR A 254 -11.16 7.35 -1.49
N TYR A 255 -11.04 7.54 -0.18
CA TYR A 255 -12.11 8.10 0.65
C TYR A 255 -11.60 9.30 1.45
N ILE A 256 -12.26 10.46 1.27
CA ILE A 256 -11.90 11.71 1.96
C ILE A 256 -12.77 11.86 3.21
N PRO A 257 -12.16 12.01 4.41
CA PRO A 257 -12.91 12.23 5.64
C PRO A 257 -13.58 13.61 5.65
N SER A 258 -14.74 13.70 6.31
CA SER A 258 -15.46 14.96 6.48
C SER A 258 -14.93 15.82 7.64
N THR A 259 -14.13 15.24 8.54
CA THR A 259 -13.52 15.96 9.67
C THR A 259 -12.36 16.81 9.16
N GLU A 260 -12.34 18.08 9.55
CA GLU A 260 -11.24 18.97 9.18
C GLU A 260 -9.95 18.61 9.93
N TYR A 261 -8.84 18.76 9.23
CA TYR A 261 -7.51 18.51 9.75
C TYR A 261 -6.48 19.35 9.02
N THR A 262 -5.28 19.43 9.60
CA THR A 262 -4.09 19.97 8.93
C THR A 262 -2.98 18.93 8.98
N ALA A 263 -2.18 18.83 7.92
CA ALA A 263 -1.01 17.97 7.85
C ALA A 263 0.25 18.82 7.75
N THR A 264 1.26 18.47 8.54
CA THR A 264 2.60 19.05 8.48
C THR A 264 3.60 17.95 8.18
N TYR A 265 4.43 18.18 7.18
CA TYR A 265 5.43 17.22 6.71
C TYR A 265 6.79 17.53 7.32
N TYR A 266 7.45 16.50 7.81
CA TYR A 266 8.77 16.56 8.43
C TYR A 266 9.75 15.65 7.69
N LYS A 267 11.04 15.98 7.80
CA LYS A 267 12.12 15.08 7.38
C LYS A 267 12.24 13.90 8.34
N THR A 268 13.10 12.98 8.00
CA THR A 268 13.35 11.76 8.80
C THR A 268 13.80 12.02 10.23
N ASP A 269 14.42 13.19 10.49
CA ASP A 269 14.89 13.67 11.78
C ASP A 269 13.89 14.54 12.55
N PHE A 270 12.64 14.57 12.11
CA PHE A 270 11.56 15.38 12.67
C PHE A 270 11.77 16.91 12.56
N THR A 271 12.61 17.37 11.65
CA THR A 271 12.64 18.79 11.27
C THR A 271 11.63 19.07 10.16
N VAL A 272 10.99 20.27 10.17
CA VAL A 272 9.99 20.63 9.15
C VAL A 272 10.62 20.53 7.75
N ASP A 273 9.92 19.87 6.83
CA ASP A 273 10.36 19.78 5.45
C ASP A 273 9.94 21.03 4.67
N GLU A 274 10.86 21.99 4.58
CA GLU A 274 10.64 23.28 3.93
C GLU A 274 10.30 23.17 2.43
N GLU A 275 10.65 22.04 1.79
CA GLU A 275 10.38 21.82 0.36
C GLU A 275 8.90 21.55 0.09
N VAL A 276 8.20 20.98 1.07
CA VAL A 276 6.78 20.60 0.97
C VAL A 276 5.90 21.26 2.04
N LYS A 277 6.40 22.30 2.71
CA LYS A 277 5.69 23.00 3.81
C LYS A 277 4.33 23.60 3.44
N TYR A 278 4.04 23.73 2.15
CA TYR A 278 2.75 24.21 1.65
C TYR A 278 1.71 23.09 1.50
N PHE A 279 2.10 21.83 1.63
CA PHE A 279 1.16 20.72 1.72
C PHE A 279 0.53 20.71 3.11
N THR A 280 -0.78 20.87 3.15
CA THR A 280 -1.58 20.87 4.39
C THR A 280 -2.61 19.74 4.43
N SER A 281 -2.62 18.90 3.40
CA SER A 281 -3.49 17.73 3.26
C SER A 281 -2.66 16.47 3.19
N ILE A 282 -3.25 15.35 3.61
CA ILE A 282 -2.69 14.00 3.37
C ILE A 282 -2.99 13.48 1.97
N PHE A 283 -3.83 14.18 1.19
CA PHE A 283 -4.11 13.81 -0.18
C PHE A 283 -3.31 14.70 -1.13
N VAL A 284 -2.46 14.07 -1.94
CA VAL A 284 -1.60 14.72 -2.93
C VAL A 284 -2.00 14.22 -4.31
N GLU A 285 -2.36 15.14 -5.20
CA GLU A 285 -2.76 14.79 -6.57
C GLU A 285 -1.68 13.96 -7.27
N GLN A 286 -2.09 12.86 -7.86
CA GLN A 286 -1.23 11.92 -8.57
C GLN A 286 -1.81 11.59 -9.95
N PRO A 287 -0.96 11.22 -10.94
CA PRO A 287 -1.44 10.63 -12.18
C PRO A 287 -2.07 9.26 -11.90
N ALA A 288 -2.93 8.78 -12.79
CA ALA A 288 -3.61 7.49 -12.61
C ALA A 288 -2.65 6.34 -12.29
N SER A 289 -1.49 6.27 -12.94
CA SER A 289 -0.46 5.24 -12.68
C SER A 289 0.19 5.32 -11.28
N GLY A 290 0.00 6.40 -10.58
CA GLY A 290 0.48 6.62 -9.22
C GLY A 290 -0.64 6.74 -8.19
N ALA A 291 -1.86 6.30 -8.49
CA ALA A 291 -3.04 6.55 -7.66
C ALA A 291 -2.87 6.15 -6.19
N TYR A 292 -2.18 5.05 -5.90
CA TYR A 292 -1.89 4.66 -4.51
C TYR A 292 -1.05 5.70 -3.76
N SER A 293 -0.17 6.42 -4.46
CA SER A 293 0.65 7.48 -3.86
C SER A 293 -0.14 8.78 -3.56
N THR A 294 -1.46 8.80 -3.76
CA THR A 294 -2.29 9.94 -3.31
C THR A 294 -2.19 10.17 -1.81
N PHE A 295 -1.96 9.11 -1.05
CA PHE A 295 -1.77 9.21 0.40
C PHE A 295 -0.38 9.78 0.70
N MET A 296 -0.34 11.03 1.17
CA MET A 296 0.86 11.78 1.58
C MET A 296 1.94 11.94 0.49
N GLY A 297 1.60 11.66 -0.79
CA GLY A 297 2.57 11.65 -1.89
C GLY A 297 3.48 10.42 -1.90
N GLY A 298 3.08 9.34 -1.23
CA GLY A 298 3.80 8.07 -1.10
C GLY A 298 4.45 7.86 0.26
N ASP A 299 5.51 7.06 0.29
CA ASP A 299 6.22 6.68 1.52
C ASP A 299 7.04 7.86 2.05
N GLN A 300 6.44 8.60 2.92
CA GLN A 300 7.07 9.79 3.46
C GLN A 300 7.63 9.55 4.87
N LYS A 301 8.46 10.44 5.21
CA LYS A 301 9.34 10.58 6.33
C LYS A 301 8.55 10.58 7.64
N ILE A 302 8.03 11.73 8.02
CA ILE A 302 7.11 11.87 9.14
C ILE A 302 6.02 12.87 8.73
N VAL A 303 4.75 12.50 8.95
CA VAL A 303 3.63 13.42 8.75
C VAL A 303 2.86 13.55 10.05
N LYS A 304 2.76 14.77 10.58
CA LYS A 304 1.91 15.09 11.72
C LYS A 304 0.57 15.61 11.22
N ILE A 305 -0.51 15.02 11.70
CA ILE A 305 -1.88 15.43 11.39
C ILE A 305 -2.50 15.93 12.69
N GLU A 306 -3.07 17.13 12.64
CA GLU A 306 -3.82 17.74 13.74
C GLU A 306 -5.28 17.84 13.33
N THR A 307 -6.18 17.23 14.10
CA THR A 307 -7.60 17.14 13.80
C THR A 307 -8.41 18.08 14.70
N GLU A 308 -9.70 18.22 14.39
CA GLU A 308 -10.65 18.94 15.26
C GLU A 308 -11.01 18.19 16.55
N ASN A 309 -10.67 16.90 16.68
CA ASN A 309 -10.95 16.12 17.88
C ASN A 309 -10.18 16.70 19.07
N LYS A 310 -10.83 16.67 20.26
CA LYS A 310 -10.24 17.13 21.52
C LYS A 310 -10.40 16.07 22.62
N ASN A 311 -10.09 14.84 22.27
CA ASN A 311 -10.23 13.69 23.17
C ASN A 311 -8.93 13.32 23.92
N GLY A 312 -7.85 14.05 23.68
CA GLY A 312 -6.56 13.83 24.31
C GLY A 312 -5.82 12.57 23.81
N ARG A 313 -6.36 11.85 22.81
CA ARG A 313 -5.74 10.66 22.23
C ARG A 313 -4.79 11.06 21.09
N LYS A 314 -3.54 10.63 21.15
CA LYS A 314 -2.53 10.88 20.13
C LYS A 314 -1.97 9.55 19.65
N LEU A 315 -2.09 9.32 18.35
CA LEU A 315 -1.66 8.08 17.68
C LEU A 315 -0.31 8.29 16.98
N CYS A 316 0.62 7.36 17.16
CA CYS A 316 1.78 7.21 16.28
C CYS A 316 1.61 5.91 15.48
N VAL A 317 1.67 6.00 14.16
CA VAL A 317 1.58 4.87 13.23
C VAL A 317 2.96 4.60 12.67
N PHE A 318 3.59 3.50 13.09
CA PHE A 318 4.79 2.95 12.46
C PHE A 318 4.37 1.92 11.42
N LYS A 319 4.70 2.19 10.15
CA LYS A 319 4.11 1.47 9.02
C LYS A 319 5.11 1.18 7.90
N ASP A 320 4.72 0.29 7.00
CA ASP A 320 5.22 0.22 5.61
C ASP A 320 4.23 0.93 4.66
N SER A 321 4.36 0.75 3.36
CA SER A 321 3.49 1.41 2.37
C SER A 321 2.01 1.01 2.49
N TYR A 322 1.69 -0.16 3.03
CA TYR A 322 0.29 -0.58 3.25
C TYR A 322 -0.44 0.36 4.20
N GLY A 323 0.22 0.79 5.28
CA GLY A 323 -0.36 1.71 6.26
C GLY A 323 -0.74 3.08 5.70
N ASN A 324 -0.23 3.49 4.53
CA ASN A 324 -0.59 4.78 3.93
C ASN A 324 -2.10 4.94 3.74
N ALA A 325 -2.77 3.91 3.25
CA ALA A 325 -4.20 3.93 2.95
C ALA A 325 -5.10 3.83 4.19
N GLU A 326 -4.55 3.49 5.37
CA GLU A 326 -5.29 3.47 6.64
C GLU A 326 -5.48 4.87 7.24
N ILE A 327 -4.55 5.78 6.96
CA ILE A 327 -4.45 7.08 7.66
C ILE A 327 -5.73 7.92 7.59
N PRO A 328 -6.44 8.03 6.45
CA PRO A 328 -7.69 8.79 6.38
C PRO A 328 -8.74 8.36 7.41
N PHE A 329 -8.76 7.07 7.76
CA PHE A 329 -9.76 6.48 8.65
C PHE A 329 -9.46 6.68 10.14
N PHE A 330 -8.26 7.18 10.49
CA PHE A 330 -7.90 7.53 11.87
C PHE A 330 -8.21 8.99 12.22
N ILE A 331 -8.49 9.83 11.23
CA ILE A 331 -8.71 11.28 11.42
C ILE A 331 -9.90 11.57 12.34
N ASP A 332 -10.92 10.73 12.29
CA ASP A 332 -12.10 10.87 13.15
C ASP A 332 -11.89 10.38 14.59
N SER A 333 -10.79 9.70 14.85
CA SER A 333 -10.54 8.94 16.09
C SER A 333 -9.56 9.60 17.04
N PHE A 334 -8.61 10.40 16.54
CA PHE A 334 -7.49 10.91 17.32
C PHE A 334 -7.36 12.43 17.19
N GLU A 335 -6.84 13.08 18.24
CA GLU A 335 -6.55 14.52 18.25
C GLU A 335 -5.31 14.85 17.41
N GLU A 336 -4.29 14.05 17.52
CA GLU A 336 -3.08 14.12 16.71
C GLU A 336 -2.70 12.74 16.19
N ILE A 337 -2.17 12.68 14.97
CA ILE A 337 -1.67 11.44 14.36
C ILE A 337 -0.28 11.71 13.80
N TYR A 338 0.67 10.88 14.17
CA TYR A 338 2.04 10.89 13.65
C TYR A 338 2.23 9.67 12.76
N VAL A 339 2.45 9.87 11.47
CA VAL A 339 2.67 8.80 10.49
C VAL A 339 4.15 8.68 10.22
N CYS A 340 4.72 7.52 10.50
CA CYS A 340 6.16 7.29 10.47
C CYS A 340 6.47 6.00 9.70
N ASP A 341 7.21 6.09 8.61
CA ASP A 341 7.64 4.92 7.88
C ASP A 341 8.88 4.30 8.53
N VAL A 342 8.80 3.02 8.92
CA VAL A 342 9.88 2.32 9.65
C VAL A 342 11.20 2.24 8.87
N ARG A 343 11.15 2.39 7.55
CA ARG A 343 12.32 2.33 6.66
C ARG A 343 13.14 3.61 6.67
N TYR A 344 12.49 4.74 6.97
CA TYR A 344 13.06 6.09 6.81
C TYR A 344 13.11 6.92 8.10
N PHE A 345 12.40 6.50 9.14
CA PHE A 345 12.37 7.20 10.43
C PHE A 345 13.77 7.26 11.06
N ASP A 346 14.25 8.44 11.43
CA ASP A 346 15.62 8.67 11.91
C ASP A 346 15.67 9.38 13.26
N VAL A 347 14.76 9.01 14.16
CA VAL A 347 14.67 9.52 15.53
C VAL A 347 14.55 8.34 16.50
N TYR A 348 15.09 8.45 17.72
CA TYR A 348 14.88 7.42 18.74
C TYR A 348 13.40 7.40 19.15
N ALA A 349 12.68 6.37 18.73
CA ALA A 349 11.22 6.33 18.81
C ALA A 349 10.65 6.36 20.25
N PRO A 350 11.26 5.73 21.29
CA PRO A 350 10.75 5.85 22.65
C PRO A 350 10.76 7.26 23.20
N ASP A 351 11.79 8.07 22.91
CA ASP A 351 11.84 9.47 23.30
C ASP A 351 10.86 10.30 22.49
N PHE A 352 10.76 10.07 21.16
CA PHE A 352 9.79 10.71 20.29
C PHE A 352 8.35 10.54 20.81
N VAL A 353 7.98 9.31 21.20
CA VAL A 353 6.66 9.00 21.76
C VAL A 353 6.40 9.80 23.04
N LYS A 354 7.38 9.86 23.93
CA LYS A 354 7.30 10.56 25.21
C LYS A 354 7.22 12.07 25.04
N GLU A 355 8.09 12.65 24.21
CA GLU A 355 8.20 14.11 24.01
C GLU A 355 6.96 14.69 23.32
N ASN A 356 6.32 13.92 22.43
CA ASN A 356 5.10 14.32 21.74
C ASN A 356 3.82 13.95 22.52
N GLY A 357 3.95 13.30 23.68
CA GLY A 357 2.81 12.90 24.52
C GLY A 357 1.88 11.89 23.83
N ILE A 358 2.46 11.01 23.01
CA ILE A 358 1.71 9.97 22.27
C ILE A 358 1.14 8.97 23.28
N THR A 359 -0.15 8.66 23.14
CA THR A 359 -0.89 7.76 24.03
C THR A 359 -1.02 6.35 23.46
N ASP A 360 -1.00 6.25 22.13
CA ASP A 360 -1.25 5.04 21.37
C ASP A 360 -0.23 4.89 20.24
N VAL A 361 0.34 3.72 20.10
CA VAL A 361 1.26 3.39 19.00
C VAL A 361 0.73 2.17 18.26
N LEU A 362 0.55 2.30 16.96
CA LEU A 362 0.19 1.22 16.06
C LEU A 362 1.37 0.86 15.18
N PHE A 363 1.81 -0.40 15.24
CA PHE A 363 2.65 -0.99 14.22
C PHE A 363 1.73 -1.69 13.21
N THR A 364 1.67 -1.19 11.98
CA THR A 364 0.88 -1.78 10.90
C THR A 364 1.74 -1.97 9.67
N MET A 365 1.75 -3.19 9.13
CA MET A 365 2.48 -3.50 7.91
C MET A 365 1.99 -4.82 7.30
N CYS A 366 2.33 -5.04 6.03
CA CYS A 366 2.02 -6.31 5.40
C CYS A 366 2.93 -7.44 5.89
N THR A 367 2.49 -8.69 5.65
CA THR A 367 3.25 -9.89 6.04
C THR A 367 4.67 -9.91 5.49
N PHE A 368 4.90 -9.49 4.22
CA PHE A 368 6.22 -9.42 3.62
C PHE A 368 7.18 -8.53 4.43
N SER A 369 6.69 -7.38 4.88
CA SER A 369 7.47 -6.44 5.70
C SER A 369 7.72 -6.99 7.09
N ALA A 370 6.71 -7.60 7.72
CA ALA A 370 6.81 -8.09 9.10
C ALA A 370 7.77 -9.28 9.24
N VAL A 371 7.91 -10.12 8.20
CA VAL A 371 8.84 -11.27 8.23
C VAL A 371 10.15 -11.00 7.49
N GLY A 372 10.24 -9.89 6.74
CA GLY A 372 11.36 -9.54 5.88
C GLY A 372 12.27 -8.45 6.47
N GLU A 373 13.07 -7.87 5.58
CA GLU A 373 14.09 -6.87 5.96
C GLU A 373 13.50 -5.57 6.52
N ASN A 374 12.26 -5.20 6.18
CA ASN A 374 11.62 -4.00 6.71
C ASN A 374 11.41 -4.09 8.23
N ALA A 375 11.26 -5.29 8.81
CA ALA A 375 11.20 -5.48 10.24
C ALA A 375 12.49 -5.02 10.95
N GLU A 376 13.64 -5.16 10.31
CA GLU A 376 14.92 -4.69 10.84
C GLU A 376 14.97 -3.16 10.96
N GLY A 377 14.16 -2.43 10.18
CA GLY A 377 13.99 -0.98 10.32
C GLY A 377 13.50 -0.59 11.71
N ILE A 378 12.67 -1.39 12.35
CA ILE A 378 12.19 -1.16 13.73
C ILE A 378 13.39 -1.15 14.69
N LYS A 379 14.27 -2.13 14.58
CA LYS A 379 15.47 -2.18 15.40
C LYS A 379 16.43 -1.05 15.07
N ASN A 380 16.76 -0.90 13.79
CA ASN A 380 17.87 -0.04 13.36
C ASN A 380 17.51 1.45 13.40
N ASN A 381 16.28 1.79 13.06
CA ASN A 381 15.84 3.18 12.93
C ASN A 381 15.05 3.66 14.15
N LEU A 382 14.32 2.79 14.86
CA LEU A 382 13.48 3.18 15.98
C LEU A 382 14.15 2.94 17.35
N LEU A 383 14.95 1.88 17.50
CA LEU A 383 15.40 1.41 18.83
C LEU A 383 16.88 1.62 19.12
N THR A 384 17.71 1.90 18.13
CA THR A 384 19.18 1.97 18.29
C THR A 384 19.79 3.35 18.04
N LYS A 385 18.98 4.40 17.99
CA LYS A 385 19.43 5.80 17.82
C LYS A 385 19.90 6.42 19.14
#